data_aa6ea6fba545720af6acec02c80555c9
#
_entry.id   aa6ea6fba545720af6acec02c80555c9
#
_cell.length_a   1.000
_cell.length_b   1.000
_cell.length_c   1.000
_cell.angle_alpha   90.00
_cell.angle_beta   90.00
_cell.angle_gamma   90.00
#
_symmetry.space_group_name_H-M   'P 1'
#
loop_
_entity.id
_entity.type
_entity.pdbx_description
1 polymer ?
#
loop_
_entity_poly.entity_id
_entity_poly.type
_entity_poly.pdbx_seq_one_letter_code
_entity_poly.pdbx_strand_id
1 'polypeptide(L)'
;VYEFENLEELRLFDPKYQNHSDNAAMQLVAHVFNVKEEAIHNIRCLKSGMTNQSFLFELDGKHYICRIPGPGTEFLINRKEEEAVYKAVTPLGITEHILYFDGKTGYKIAQYYEGARNADAKNPEEMAACMEMLRKLHHSGVTVPHTFRIRERIDFYERICRGHEEMLFEDYPAVRARMNELMDRLDTLERPCCLSHIDSVADNFLFLPDGSLRLIDWEYAGMCDPLIDIAMCSIYSYYSQEELDHLLEEYLQHAPSDEERFVTYAYAALGGFLWALWAVFKSMEGREFGDYTIVMYRYAKNYYRKIVSEGLLKSVSYTHLTLPT
;
A
#
# COMPACT_ATOMS: atom_id res chain seq x y z
N VAL A 1 -16.73 10.49 31.48
CA VAL A 1 -16.10 9.55 30.57
C VAL A 1 -14.64 9.53 30.97
N TYR A 2 -14.10 8.35 31.29
CA TYR A 2 -12.67 8.19 31.58
C TYR A 2 -12.00 7.77 30.27
N GLU A 3 -10.94 8.48 29.89
CA GLU A 3 -10.06 8.11 28.77
C GLU A 3 -8.79 7.49 29.35
N PHE A 4 -8.43 6.31 28.89
CA PHE A 4 -7.20 5.63 29.28
C PHE A 4 -6.25 5.63 28.10
N GLU A 5 -5.01 6.08 28.31
CA GLU A 5 -4.00 6.12 27.26
C GLU A 5 -3.36 4.74 27.00
N ASN A 6 -3.44 3.86 28.00
CA ASN A 6 -2.85 2.51 27.91
C ASN A 6 -3.58 1.50 28.79
N LEU A 7 -3.31 0.21 28.57
CA LEU A 7 -3.93 -0.88 29.30
C LEU A 7 -3.48 -0.91 30.77
N GLU A 8 -2.32 -0.38 31.12
CA GLU A 8 -1.85 -0.32 32.51
C GLU A 8 -2.68 0.64 33.33
N GLU A 9 -3.06 1.78 32.79
CA GLU A 9 -3.98 2.71 33.45
C GLU A 9 -5.35 2.10 33.64
N LEU A 10 -5.86 1.36 32.65
CA LEU A 10 -7.12 0.63 32.78
C LEU A 10 -7.04 -0.45 33.86
N ARG A 11 -5.93 -1.19 33.93
CA ARG A 11 -5.68 -2.21 34.96
C ARG A 11 -5.61 -1.62 36.37
N LEU A 12 -5.04 -0.42 36.54
CA LEU A 12 -5.01 0.31 37.80
C LEU A 12 -6.40 0.79 38.23
N PHE A 13 -7.22 1.18 37.25
CA PHE A 13 -8.55 1.72 37.49
C PHE A 13 -9.58 0.62 37.77
N ASP A 14 -9.57 -0.48 37.05
CA ASP A 14 -10.53 -1.58 37.17
C ASP A 14 -9.81 -2.92 37.43
N PRO A 15 -9.92 -3.45 38.65
CA PRO A 15 -9.31 -4.73 39.04
C PRO A 15 -9.71 -5.92 38.15
N LYS A 16 -10.82 -5.82 37.42
CA LYS A 16 -11.25 -6.83 36.44
C LYS A 16 -10.22 -7.07 35.33
N TYR A 17 -9.44 -6.05 34.99
CA TYR A 17 -8.41 -6.12 33.95
C TYR A 17 -7.00 -6.45 34.49
N GLN A 18 -6.87 -6.71 35.82
CA GLN A 18 -5.57 -7.01 36.42
C GLN A 18 -5.03 -8.41 36.07
N ASN A 19 -5.91 -9.39 35.91
CA ASN A 19 -5.50 -10.80 35.80
C ASN A 19 -5.79 -11.46 34.44
N HIS A 20 -6.78 -10.99 33.68
CA HIS A 20 -7.12 -11.47 32.34
C HIS A 20 -7.72 -10.33 31.54
N SER A 21 -7.16 -10.06 30.37
CA SER A 21 -7.89 -9.27 29.38
C SER A 21 -8.76 -10.23 28.56
N ASP A 22 -10.04 -9.95 28.41
CA ASP A 22 -10.89 -10.61 27.41
C ASP A 22 -10.47 -10.18 25.98
N ASN A 23 -9.29 -9.57 25.84
CA ASN A 23 -8.76 -9.06 24.59
C ASN A 23 -8.04 -10.18 23.83
N ALA A 24 -8.66 -10.64 22.75
CA ALA A 24 -8.11 -11.71 21.90
C ALA A 24 -6.68 -11.45 21.41
N ALA A 25 -6.31 -10.18 21.22
CA ALA A 25 -4.96 -9.84 20.79
C ALA A 25 -3.91 -10.03 21.90
N MET A 26 -4.26 -9.72 23.16
CA MET A 26 -3.37 -9.97 24.31
C MET A 26 -3.19 -11.46 24.55
N GLN A 27 -4.28 -12.24 24.47
CA GLN A 27 -4.23 -13.69 24.55
C GLN A 27 -3.39 -14.28 23.44
N LEU A 28 -3.47 -13.74 22.21
CA LEU A 28 -2.62 -14.14 21.09
C LEU A 28 -1.15 -13.87 21.38
N VAL A 29 -0.80 -12.66 21.83
CA VAL A 29 0.59 -12.30 22.16
C VAL A 29 1.13 -13.24 23.24
N ALA A 30 0.38 -13.46 24.31
CA ALA A 30 0.75 -14.39 25.38
C ALA A 30 0.97 -15.83 24.86
N HIS A 31 0.10 -16.29 23.95
CA HIS A 31 0.22 -17.59 23.32
C HIS A 31 1.45 -17.70 22.41
N VAL A 32 1.66 -16.72 21.52
CA VAL A 32 2.78 -16.73 20.55
C VAL A 32 4.13 -16.75 21.25
N PHE A 33 4.28 -15.99 22.33
CA PHE A 33 5.53 -15.91 23.09
C PHE A 33 5.60 -16.96 24.20
N ASN A 34 4.53 -17.74 24.44
CA ASN A 34 4.42 -18.71 25.52
C ASN A 34 4.70 -18.11 26.89
N VAL A 35 4.09 -16.96 27.18
CA VAL A 35 4.20 -16.21 28.44
C VAL A 35 2.81 -15.95 29.02
N LYS A 36 2.76 -15.52 30.28
CA LYS A 36 1.55 -14.99 30.86
C LYS A 36 1.35 -13.53 30.43
N GLU A 37 0.09 -13.06 30.41
CA GLU A 37 -0.21 -11.67 30.03
C GLU A 37 0.48 -10.64 30.94
N GLU A 38 0.74 -10.98 32.22
CA GLU A 38 1.44 -10.11 33.16
C GLU A 38 2.89 -9.84 32.79
N ALA A 39 3.51 -10.64 31.91
CA ALA A 39 4.85 -10.42 31.41
C ALA A 39 4.93 -9.40 30.26
N ILE A 40 3.76 -8.99 29.74
CA ILE A 40 3.66 -8.04 28.61
C ILE A 40 3.49 -6.65 29.22
N HIS A 41 4.47 -5.77 28.93
CA HIS A 41 4.57 -4.44 29.52
C HIS A 41 4.48 -3.33 28.48
N ASN A 42 4.37 -2.10 28.93
CA ASN A 42 4.46 -0.87 28.10
C ASN A 42 3.54 -0.89 26.88
N ILE A 43 2.30 -1.42 27.06
CA ILE A 43 1.33 -1.53 25.98
C ILE A 43 0.79 -0.14 25.64
N ARG A 44 1.02 0.27 24.38
CA ARG A 44 0.55 1.56 23.84
C ARG A 44 -0.15 1.35 22.51
N CYS A 45 -1.35 1.92 22.36
CA CYS A 45 -1.98 2.00 21.05
C CYS A 45 -1.16 2.91 20.15
N LEU A 46 -0.83 2.42 18.96
CA LEU A 46 -0.28 3.24 17.91
C LEU A 46 -1.41 3.96 17.18
N LYS A 47 -1.07 5.02 16.45
CA LYS A 47 -2.06 5.70 15.61
C LYS A 47 -2.77 4.67 14.72
N SER A 48 -4.09 4.65 14.79
CA SER A 48 -4.90 3.73 13.97
C SER A 48 -4.63 3.99 12.49
N GLY A 49 -4.22 2.96 11.77
CA GLY A 49 -4.15 2.98 10.32
C GLY A 49 -5.55 2.99 9.68
N MET A 50 -5.61 3.05 8.36
CA MET A 50 -6.89 3.11 7.64
C MET A 50 -7.61 1.75 7.60
N THR A 51 -6.84 0.67 7.58
CA THR A 51 -7.32 -0.72 7.48
C THR A 51 -7.01 -1.53 8.73
N ASN A 52 -6.04 -1.11 9.54
CA ASN A 52 -5.52 -1.87 10.66
C ASN A 52 -5.42 -1.02 11.92
N GLN A 53 -5.55 -1.66 13.06
CA GLN A 53 -5.20 -1.13 14.37
C GLN A 53 -3.90 -1.80 14.83
N SER A 54 -3.03 -1.06 15.49
CA SER A 54 -1.77 -1.60 15.97
C SER A 54 -1.48 -1.12 17.38
N PHE A 55 -0.87 -1.96 18.16
CA PHE A 55 -0.32 -1.58 19.46
C PHE A 55 1.13 -2.06 19.62
N LEU A 56 1.89 -1.23 20.28
CA LEU A 56 3.26 -1.51 20.70
C LEU A 56 3.21 -2.21 22.06
N PHE A 57 4.08 -3.17 22.29
CA PHE A 57 4.27 -3.79 23.60
C PHE A 57 5.73 -4.18 23.80
N GLU A 58 6.11 -4.35 25.06
CA GLU A 58 7.44 -4.79 25.48
C GLU A 58 7.36 -6.17 26.10
N LEU A 59 8.32 -7.03 25.74
CA LEU A 59 8.55 -8.34 26.34
C LEU A 59 10.05 -8.61 26.43
N ASP A 60 10.56 -8.97 27.62
CA ASP A 60 11.98 -9.24 27.88
C ASP A 60 12.92 -8.13 27.38
N GLY A 61 12.52 -6.86 27.56
CA GLY A 61 13.30 -5.69 27.15
C GLY A 61 13.35 -5.47 25.63
N LYS A 62 12.51 -6.15 24.86
CA LYS A 62 12.38 -5.96 23.41
C LYS A 62 11.00 -5.43 23.07
N HIS A 63 10.92 -4.61 22.05
CA HIS A 63 9.68 -4.00 21.59
C HIS A 63 9.13 -4.71 20.37
N TYR A 64 7.80 -4.86 20.32
CA TYR A 64 7.06 -5.54 19.26
C TYR A 64 5.81 -4.76 18.90
N ILE A 65 5.34 -4.94 17.67
CA ILE A 65 4.03 -4.44 17.21
C ILE A 65 3.11 -5.63 16.98
N CYS A 66 1.90 -5.56 17.54
CA CYS A 66 0.79 -6.41 17.16
C CYS A 66 -0.20 -5.60 16.32
N ARG A 67 -0.44 -6.07 15.10
CA ARG A 67 -1.45 -5.53 14.19
C ARG A 67 -2.71 -6.38 14.25
N ILE A 68 -3.85 -5.70 14.39
CA ILE A 68 -5.19 -6.26 14.38
C ILE A 68 -5.92 -5.67 13.18
N PRO A 69 -6.52 -6.47 12.29
CA PRO A 69 -7.38 -5.96 11.23
C PRO A 69 -8.52 -5.11 11.78
N GLY A 70 -8.77 -3.98 11.14
CA GLY A 70 -9.91 -3.14 11.46
C GLY A 70 -11.24 -3.84 11.08
N PRO A 71 -12.34 -3.55 11.76
CA PRO A 71 -13.65 -4.09 11.40
C PRO A 71 -14.00 -3.78 9.94
N GLY A 72 -14.58 -4.76 9.23
CA GLY A 72 -14.99 -4.60 7.83
C GLY A 72 -13.88 -4.62 6.81
N THR A 73 -12.63 -4.96 7.19
CA THR A 73 -11.52 -5.06 6.23
C THR A 73 -11.37 -6.44 5.60
N GLU A 74 -12.07 -7.44 6.12
CA GLU A 74 -12.03 -8.83 5.66
C GLU A 74 -12.49 -9.03 4.20
N PHE A 75 -13.33 -8.11 3.68
CA PHE A 75 -13.74 -8.11 2.27
C PHE A 75 -12.90 -7.19 1.38
N LEU A 76 -12.05 -6.33 1.98
CA LEU A 76 -11.14 -5.44 1.27
C LEU A 76 -9.79 -6.09 1.01
N ILE A 77 -9.27 -6.81 2.02
CA ILE A 77 -7.92 -7.37 2.07
C ILE A 77 -7.98 -8.88 2.19
N ASN A 78 -7.31 -9.57 1.27
CA ASN A 78 -7.14 -11.02 1.35
C ASN A 78 -5.92 -11.37 2.22
N ARG A 79 -6.14 -11.66 3.48
CA ARG A 79 -5.06 -11.94 4.45
C ARG A 79 -4.22 -13.19 4.12
N LYS A 80 -4.76 -14.14 3.37
CA LYS A 80 -4.00 -15.31 2.89
C LYS A 80 -3.01 -14.91 1.78
N GLU A 81 -3.41 -13.99 0.91
CA GLU A 81 -2.52 -13.43 -0.11
C GLU A 81 -1.40 -12.63 0.54
N GLU A 82 -1.72 -11.77 1.51
CA GLU A 82 -0.74 -11.03 2.30
C GLU A 82 0.25 -11.97 3.01
N GLU A 83 -0.23 -13.04 3.65
CA GLU A 83 0.61 -14.06 4.27
C GLU A 83 1.57 -14.72 3.26
N ALA A 84 1.08 -15.02 2.07
CA ALA A 84 1.89 -15.61 1.00
C ALA A 84 3.00 -14.65 0.55
N VAL A 85 2.70 -13.35 0.46
CA VAL A 85 3.69 -12.31 0.14
C VAL A 85 4.76 -12.24 1.23
N TYR A 86 4.39 -12.13 2.51
CA TYR A 86 5.38 -12.09 3.60
C TYR A 86 6.30 -13.31 3.60
N LYS A 87 5.75 -14.51 3.39
CA LYS A 87 6.56 -15.75 3.26
C LYS A 87 7.56 -15.67 2.11
N ALA A 88 7.15 -15.06 0.99
CA ALA A 88 7.96 -14.95 -0.21
C ALA A 88 9.07 -13.88 -0.07
N VAL A 89 8.78 -12.72 0.54
CA VAL A 89 9.74 -11.60 0.63
C VAL A 89 10.67 -11.67 1.84
N THR A 90 10.31 -12.41 2.89
CA THR A 90 11.15 -12.55 4.10
C THR A 90 12.59 -12.98 3.79
N PRO A 91 12.85 -13.96 2.90
CA PRO A 91 14.22 -14.36 2.56
C PRO A 91 15.05 -13.28 1.87
N LEU A 92 14.41 -12.26 1.28
CA LEU A 92 15.10 -11.14 0.64
C LEU A 92 15.70 -10.15 1.66
N GLY A 93 15.27 -10.19 2.92
CA GLY A 93 15.71 -9.27 3.96
C GLY A 93 15.29 -7.81 3.74
N ILE A 94 14.23 -7.59 2.95
CA ILE A 94 13.73 -6.25 2.60
C ILE A 94 12.52 -5.83 3.44
N THR A 95 11.92 -6.74 4.19
CA THR A 95 10.73 -6.47 5.01
C THR A 95 11.05 -6.49 6.50
N GLU A 96 10.09 -6.10 7.33
CA GLU A 96 10.20 -6.22 8.78
C GLU A 96 10.28 -7.69 9.22
N HIS A 97 10.88 -7.94 10.38
CA HIS A 97 10.95 -9.28 10.96
C HIS A 97 9.58 -9.68 11.55
N ILE A 98 8.92 -10.61 10.87
CA ILE A 98 7.64 -11.16 11.28
C ILE A 98 7.86 -12.34 12.23
N LEU A 99 7.27 -12.28 13.43
CA LEU A 99 7.28 -13.36 14.41
C LEU A 99 6.03 -14.24 14.28
N TYR A 100 4.92 -13.63 13.92
CA TYR A 100 3.65 -14.33 13.75
C TYR A 100 2.81 -13.64 12.68
N PHE A 101 2.18 -14.42 11.83
CA PHE A 101 1.14 -13.97 10.91
C PHE A 101 0.09 -15.09 10.73
N ASP A 102 -1.18 -14.74 10.85
CA ASP A 102 -2.29 -15.66 10.58
C ASP A 102 -3.11 -15.16 9.38
N GLY A 103 -2.98 -15.84 8.26
CA GLY A 103 -3.73 -15.53 7.04
C GLY A 103 -5.25 -15.72 7.12
N LYS A 104 -5.79 -16.26 8.22
CA LYS A 104 -7.24 -16.35 8.43
C LYS A 104 -7.79 -15.12 9.13
N THR A 105 -7.13 -14.71 10.20
CA THR A 105 -7.54 -13.58 11.02
C THR A 105 -6.88 -12.26 10.62
N GLY A 106 -5.73 -12.32 9.96
CA GLY A 106 -4.92 -11.15 9.64
C GLY A 106 -4.13 -10.58 10.81
N TYR A 107 -4.13 -11.25 11.96
CA TYR A 107 -3.27 -10.84 13.07
C TYR A 107 -1.81 -11.01 12.69
N LYS A 108 -1.00 -9.99 12.98
CA LYS A 108 0.44 -9.98 12.73
C LYS A 108 1.19 -9.49 13.95
N ILE A 109 2.27 -10.17 14.32
CA ILE A 109 3.24 -9.70 15.31
C ILE A 109 4.59 -9.56 14.62
N ALA A 110 5.16 -8.37 14.70
CA ALA A 110 6.44 -8.03 14.11
C ALA A 110 7.36 -7.36 15.13
N GLN A 111 8.65 -7.41 14.88
CA GLN A 111 9.64 -6.64 15.64
C GLN A 111 9.39 -5.15 15.44
N TYR A 112 9.44 -4.38 16.52
CA TYR A 112 9.49 -2.93 16.45
C TYR A 112 10.95 -2.47 16.37
N TYR A 113 11.22 -1.52 15.51
CA TYR A 113 12.57 -0.96 15.34
C TYR A 113 12.64 0.43 15.99
N GLU A 114 13.24 0.49 17.17
CA GLU A 114 13.44 1.78 17.84
C GLU A 114 14.29 2.72 16.99
N GLY A 115 13.87 3.99 16.93
CA GLY A 115 14.56 5.02 16.13
C GLY A 115 14.38 4.87 14.62
N ALA A 116 13.60 3.89 14.15
CA ALA A 116 13.21 3.85 12.75
C ALA A 116 12.31 5.04 12.40
N ARG A 117 12.44 5.52 11.16
CA ARG A 117 11.60 6.58 10.63
C ARG A 117 11.17 6.25 9.20
N ASN A 118 10.05 6.80 8.80
CA ASN A 118 9.59 6.69 7.43
C ASN A 118 10.47 7.52 6.49
N ALA A 119 10.44 7.17 5.20
CA ALA A 119 11.09 7.98 4.17
C ALA A 119 10.44 9.36 4.06
N ASP A 120 11.27 10.37 3.82
CA ASP A 120 10.79 11.69 3.47
C ASP A 120 10.63 11.81 1.94
N ALA A 121 9.39 11.85 1.47
CA ALA A 121 9.08 12.01 0.05
C ALA A 121 9.68 13.28 -0.59
N LYS A 122 10.11 14.27 0.22
CA LYS A 122 10.76 15.49 -0.26
C LYS A 122 12.28 15.39 -0.32
N ASN A 123 12.83 14.28 0.17
CA ASN A 123 14.27 14.03 0.13
C ASN A 123 14.63 13.15 -1.08
N PRO A 124 15.26 13.71 -2.14
CA PRO A 124 15.59 12.96 -3.35
C PRO A 124 16.50 11.75 -3.11
N GLU A 125 17.44 11.86 -2.16
CA GLU A 125 18.38 10.77 -1.85
C GLU A 125 17.64 9.58 -1.20
N GLU A 126 16.67 9.86 -0.34
CA GLU A 126 15.84 8.82 0.27
C GLU A 126 14.92 8.18 -0.76
N MET A 127 14.34 8.98 -1.66
CA MET A 127 13.51 8.44 -2.73
C MET A 127 14.30 7.61 -3.73
N ALA A 128 15.55 7.97 -4.03
CA ALA A 128 16.45 7.13 -4.82
C ALA A 128 16.71 5.78 -4.14
N ALA A 129 16.93 5.75 -2.82
CA ALA A 129 17.07 4.51 -2.06
C ALA A 129 15.78 3.67 -2.06
N CYS A 130 14.61 4.32 -2.02
CA CYS A 130 13.31 3.64 -2.17
C CYS A 130 13.17 2.99 -3.56
N MET A 131 13.56 3.70 -4.62
CA MET A 131 13.55 3.15 -5.99
C MET A 131 14.53 1.98 -6.15
N GLU A 132 15.69 2.05 -5.53
CA GLU A 132 16.62 0.91 -5.49
C GLU A 132 16.01 -0.31 -4.77
N MET A 133 15.32 -0.09 -3.67
CA MET A 133 14.60 -1.16 -2.96
C MET A 133 13.52 -1.79 -3.85
N LEU A 134 12.73 -0.99 -4.57
CA LEU A 134 11.74 -1.50 -5.51
C LEU A 134 12.39 -2.27 -6.66
N ARG A 135 13.52 -1.78 -7.24
CA ARG A 135 14.28 -2.55 -8.24
C ARG A 135 14.72 -3.90 -7.70
N LYS A 136 15.23 -3.94 -6.47
CA LYS A 136 15.65 -5.18 -5.81
C LYS A 136 14.48 -6.16 -5.66
N LEU A 137 13.31 -5.68 -5.28
CA LEU A 137 12.08 -6.46 -5.22
C LEU A 137 11.70 -7.01 -6.60
N HIS A 138 11.56 -6.13 -7.59
CA HIS A 138 11.06 -6.46 -8.92
C HIS A 138 11.98 -7.42 -9.69
N HIS A 139 13.30 -7.35 -9.46
CA HIS A 139 14.29 -8.24 -10.08
C HIS A 139 14.63 -9.47 -9.21
N SER A 140 13.99 -9.65 -8.06
CA SER A 140 14.28 -10.77 -7.14
C SER A 140 13.92 -12.16 -7.71
N GLY A 141 13.05 -12.21 -8.71
CA GLY A 141 12.47 -13.45 -9.22
C GLY A 141 11.45 -14.11 -8.28
N VAL A 142 11.11 -13.46 -7.17
CA VAL A 142 10.09 -13.94 -6.23
C VAL A 142 8.71 -13.85 -6.88
N THR A 143 7.92 -14.90 -6.69
CA THR A 143 6.55 -14.98 -7.21
C THR A 143 5.56 -15.40 -6.14
N VAL A 144 4.32 -14.95 -6.30
CA VAL A 144 3.16 -15.38 -5.49
C VAL A 144 2.04 -15.87 -6.40
N PRO A 145 1.09 -16.68 -5.90
CA PRO A 145 0.06 -17.32 -6.75
C PRO A 145 -1.06 -16.36 -7.19
N HIS A 146 -1.05 -15.12 -6.77
CA HIS A 146 -2.09 -14.13 -7.06
C HIS A 146 -1.53 -12.92 -7.80
N THR A 147 -2.42 -12.23 -8.51
CA THR A 147 -2.11 -11.04 -9.31
C THR A 147 -2.88 -9.85 -8.76
N PHE A 148 -2.25 -8.67 -8.80
CA PHE A 148 -2.99 -7.42 -8.62
C PHE A 148 -3.53 -6.95 -9.98
N ARG A 149 -4.83 -6.77 -10.07
CA ARG A 149 -5.51 -6.30 -11.29
C ARG A 149 -6.27 -5.01 -10.99
N ILE A 150 -5.73 -3.89 -11.46
CA ILE A 150 -6.29 -2.57 -11.17
C ILE A 150 -7.73 -2.42 -11.69
N ARG A 151 -8.07 -3.03 -12.85
CA ARG A 151 -9.43 -3.06 -13.41
C ARG A 151 -10.40 -3.71 -12.43
N GLU A 152 -10.06 -4.88 -11.91
CA GLU A 152 -10.92 -5.62 -10.97
C GLU A 152 -11.12 -4.85 -9.66
N ARG A 153 -10.10 -4.13 -9.21
CA ARG A 153 -10.19 -3.28 -8.01
C ARG A 153 -11.09 -2.06 -8.23
N ILE A 154 -10.98 -1.40 -9.38
CA ILE A 154 -11.87 -0.29 -9.75
C ILE A 154 -13.33 -0.79 -9.82
N ASP A 155 -13.58 -1.89 -10.53
CA ASP A 155 -14.92 -2.48 -10.65
C ASP A 155 -15.50 -2.91 -9.29
N PHE A 156 -14.63 -3.36 -8.38
CA PHE A 156 -15.01 -3.73 -7.02
C PHE A 156 -15.51 -2.51 -6.24
N TYR A 157 -14.76 -1.40 -6.21
CA TYR A 157 -15.19 -0.20 -5.49
C TYR A 157 -16.41 0.46 -6.13
N GLU A 158 -16.53 0.44 -7.46
CA GLU A 158 -17.74 0.89 -8.14
C GLU A 158 -18.98 0.10 -7.71
N ARG A 159 -18.85 -1.23 -7.57
CA ARG A 159 -19.97 -2.06 -7.08
C ARG A 159 -20.39 -1.71 -5.66
N ILE A 160 -19.44 -1.42 -4.79
CA ILE A 160 -19.73 -1.00 -3.40
C ILE A 160 -20.42 0.36 -3.38
N CYS A 161 -19.99 1.31 -4.24
CA CYS A 161 -20.56 2.65 -4.31
C CYS A 161 -21.94 2.71 -5.00
N ARG A 162 -22.47 1.59 -5.54
CA ARG A 162 -23.80 1.58 -6.14
C ARG A 162 -24.89 1.98 -5.14
N GLY A 163 -25.78 2.88 -5.57
CA GLY A 163 -26.82 3.46 -4.73
C GLY A 163 -26.35 4.68 -3.94
N HIS A 164 -25.12 5.13 -4.17
CA HIS A 164 -24.54 6.35 -3.61
C HIS A 164 -23.85 7.19 -4.70
N GLU A 165 -24.43 7.19 -5.90
CA GLU A 165 -23.91 7.88 -7.07
C GLU A 165 -23.81 9.39 -6.86
N GLU A 166 -24.61 9.95 -5.93
CA GLU A 166 -24.54 11.35 -5.50
C GLU A 166 -23.21 11.73 -4.82
N MET A 167 -22.46 10.74 -4.33
CA MET A 167 -21.12 10.93 -3.77
C MET A 167 -20.03 10.93 -4.83
N LEU A 168 -20.34 10.54 -6.07
CA LEU A 168 -19.41 10.56 -7.18
C LEU A 168 -19.38 11.94 -7.83
N PHE A 169 -18.29 12.19 -8.56
CA PHE A 169 -18.11 13.46 -9.27
C PHE A 169 -19.07 13.57 -10.47
N GLU A 170 -19.54 14.79 -10.78
CA GLU A 170 -20.47 15.05 -11.89
C GLU A 170 -19.96 14.51 -13.24
N ASP A 171 -18.65 14.61 -13.49
CA ASP A 171 -18.02 14.13 -14.73
C ASP A 171 -17.55 12.68 -14.66
N TYR A 172 -17.96 11.93 -13.63
CA TYR A 172 -17.53 10.55 -13.37
C TYR A 172 -17.70 9.62 -14.60
N PRO A 173 -18.86 9.59 -15.31
CA PRO A 173 -19.03 8.71 -16.46
C PRO A 173 -18.00 8.96 -17.57
N ALA A 174 -17.66 10.23 -17.80
CA ALA A 174 -16.67 10.61 -18.82
C ALA A 174 -15.25 10.22 -18.40
N VAL A 175 -14.89 10.40 -17.13
CA VAL A 175 -13.58 9.99 -16.60
C VAL A 175 -13.47 8.47 -16.60
N ARG A 176 -14.53 7.76 -16.20
CA ARG A 176 -14.55 6.28 -16.23
C ARG A 176 -14.34 5.71 -17.63
N ALA A 177 -14.94 6.33 -18.64
CA ALA A 177 -14.73 5.92 -20.04
C ALA A 177 -13.25 6.07 -20.46
N ARG A 178 -12.60 7.16 -20.05
CA ARG A 178 -11.17 7.39 -20.28
C ARG A 178 -10.28 6.37 -19.53
N MET A 179 -10.65 6.01 -18.31
CA MET A 179 -9.93 4.96 -17.56
C MET A 179 -10.07 3.59 -18.25
N ASN A 180 -11.24 3.28 -18.84
CA ASN A 180 -11.39 2.08 -19.66
C ASN A 180 -10.44 2.09 -20.86
N GLU A 181 -10.36 3.20 -21.59
CA GLU A 181 -9.44 3.34 -22.72
C GLU A 181 -7.99 3.08 -22.33
N LEU A 182 -7.54 3.61 -21.16
CA LEU A 182 -6.18 3.32 -20.65
C LEU A 182 -5.99 1.85 -20.31
N MET A 183 -6.95 1.24 -19.62
CA MET A 183 -6.89 -0.19 -19.26
C MET A 183 -6.89 -1.09 -20.48
N ASP A 184 -7.78 -0.81 -21.47
CA ASP A 184 -7.83 -1.55 -22.73
C ASP A 184 -6.50 -1.45 -23.48
N ARG A 185 -5.85 -0.29 -23.42
CA ARG A 185 -4.55 -0.09 -24.04
C ARG A 185 -3.44 -0.82 -23.31
N LEU A 186 -3.38 -0.76 -21.98
CA LEU A 186 -2.44 -1.52 -21.17
C LEU A 186 -2.55 -3.04 -21.44
N ASP A 187 -3.77 -3.54 -21.56
CA ASP A 187 -4.05 -4.96 -21.82
C ASP A 187 -3.51 -5.45 -23.18
N THR A 188 -3.18 -4.54 -24.11
CA THR A 188 -2.56 -4.88 -25.41
C THR A 188 -1.03 -4.95 -25.37
N LEU A 189 -0.39 -4.55 -24.29
CA LEU A 189 1.06 -4.50 -24.15
C LEU A 189 1.61 -5.78 -23.53
N GLU A 190 2.75 -6.24 -24.06
CA GLU A 190 3.54 -7.29 -23.41
C GLU A 190 4.45 -6.66 -22.37
N ARG A 191 4.04 -6.71 -21.12
CA ARG A 191 4.76 -6.06 -20.03
C ARG A 191 5.36 -7.08 -19.05
N PRO A 192 6.50 -6.75 -18.41
CA PRO A 192 7.03 -7.54 -17.31
C PRO A 192 5.98 -7.72 -16.22
N CYS A 193 5.96 -8.90 -15.61
CA CYS A 193 5.11 -9.20 -14.47
C CYS A 193 6.01 -9.72 -13.33
N CYS A 194 6.06 -8.99 -12.25
CA CYS A 194 6.84 -9.32 -11.06
C CYS A 194 6.01 -9.08 -9.81
N LEU A 195 6.52 -9.47 -8.64
CA LEU A 195 5.89 -9.11 -7.38
C LEU A 195 6.04 -7.60 -7.17
N SER A 196 4.93 -6.89 -7.16
CA SER A 196 4.84 -5.44 -6.92
C SER A 196 4.15 -5.18 -5.59
N HIS A 197 4.54 -4.10 -4.91
CA HIS A 197 4.03 -3.73 -3.60
C HIS A 197 2.63 -3.11 -3.65
N ILE A 198 2.36 -2.34 -4.69
CA ILE A 198 1.13 -1.58 -4.98
C ILE A 198 0.93 -0.38 -4.05
N ASP A 199 1.19 -0.52 -2.77
CA ASP A 199 1.09 0.55 -1.77
C ASP A 199 2.48 1.10 -1.40
N SER A 200 3.29 1.42 -2.43
CA SER A 200 4.67 1.89 -2.32
C SER A 200 4.78 3.36 -1.88
N VAL A 201 4.00 3.73 -0.86
CA VAL A 201 4.01 5.08 -0.28
C VAL A 201 5.27 5.30 0.57
N ALA A 202 5.73 6.55 0.69
CA ALA A 202 6.91 6.88 1.48
C ALA A 202 6.81 6.38 2.94
N ASP A 203 5.60 6.38 3.50
CA ASP A 203 5.34 5.89 4.86
C ASP A 203 5.58 4.39 5.05
N ASN A 204 5.62 3.61 3.97
CA ASN A 204 5.87 2.18 4.00
C ASN A 204 7.36 1.83 3.85
N PHE A 205 8.23 2.81 3.62
CA PHE A 205 9.68 2.64 3.63
C PHE A 205 10.26 3.11 4.96
N LEU A 206 10.83 2.17 5.73
CA LEU A 206 11.42 2.45 7.05
C LEU A 206 12.93 2.48 6.96
N PHE A 207 13.52 3.65 7.23
CA PHE A 207 14.94 3.81 7.47
C PHE A 207 15.26 3.43 8.92
N LEU A 208 16.11 2.43 9.10
CA LEU A 208 16.56 1.99 10.41
C LEU A 208 17.77 2.80 10.87
N PRO A 209 18.06 2.85 12.18
CA PRO A 209 19.22 3.59 12.70
C PRO A 209 20.59 3.12 12.18
N ASP A 210 20.68 1.88 11.71
CA ASP A 210 21.89 1.32 11.10
C ASP A 210 22.04 1.67 9.60
N GLY A 211 21.12 2.49 9.06
CA GLY A 211 21.08 2.90 7.67
C GLY A 211 20.41 1.89 6.73
N SER A 212 19.99 0.75 7.23
CA SER A 212 19.25 -0.22 6.38
C SER A 212 17.80 0.24 6.15
N LEU A 213 17.21 -0.19 5.03
CA LEU A 213 15.86 0.13 4.64
C LEU A 213 14.97 -1.13 4.72
N ARG A 214 13.72 -0.95 5.14
CA ARG A 214 12.68 -1.99 5.13
C ARG A 214 11.44 -1.46 4.42
N LEU A 215 10.78 -2.34 3.67
CA LEU A 215 9.49 -2.10 3.04
C LEU A 215 8.43 -2.91 3.79
N ILE A 216 7.39 -2.25 4.25
CA ILE A 216 6.35 -2.80 5.12
C ILE A 216 4.96 -2.66 4.51
N ASP A 217 3.98 -3.34 5.08
CA ASP A 217 2.55 -3.26 4.74
C ASP A 217 2.19 -3.78 3.34
N TRP A 218 2.40 -5.07 3.15
CA TRP A 218 2.24 -5.80 1.89
C TRP A 218 0.79 -6.22 1.58
N GLU A 219 -0.21 -5.59 2.17
CA GLU A 219 -1.61 -6.05 2.11
C GLU A 219 -2.26 -5.95 0.72
N TYR A 220 -1.70 -5.16 -0.20
CA TYR A 220 -2.14 -5.04 -1.60
C TYR A 220 -1.20 -5.71 -2.60
N ALA A 221 -0.04 -6.18 -2.14
CA ALA A 221 0.99 -6.72 -3.01
C ALA A 221 0.50 -7.92 -3.83
N GLY A 222 1.00 -8.05 -5.06
CA GLY A 222 0.66 -9.13 -5.97
C GLY A 222 1.48 -9.05 -7.26
N MET A 223 1.37 -10.08 -8.09
CA MET A 223 2.04 -10.07 -9.40
C MET A 223 1.42 -9.01 -10.30
N CYS A 224 2.24 -8.06 -10.78
CA CYS A 224 1.81 -6.95 -11.63
C CYS A 224 2.99 -6.38 -12.44
N ASP A 225 2.72 -5.39 -13.30
CA ASP A 225 3.76 -4.56 -13.93
C ASP A 225 4.49 -3.72 -12.88
N PRO A 226 5.83 -3.73 -12.83
CA PRO A 226 6.61 -2.99 -11.83
C PRO A 226 6.38 -1.47 -11.83
N LEU A 227 6.03 -0.88 -12.98
CA LEU A 227 5.84 0.57 -13.09
C LEU A 227 4.61 1.07 -12.31
N ILE A 228 3.73 0.16 -11.89
CA ILE A 228 2.63 0.52 -10.99
C ILE A 228 3.14 1.07 -9.65
N ASP A 229 4.23 0.52 -9.11
CA ASP A 229 4.80 0.96 -7.84
C ASP A 229 5.36 2.37 -7.93
N ILE A 230 5.96 2.72 -9.06
CA ILE A 230 6.50 4.06 -9.29
C ILE A 230 5.36 5.09 -9.38
N ALA A 231 4.31 4.74 -10.11
CA ALA A 231 3.12 5.56 -10.23
C ALA A 231 2.42 5.77 -8.88
N MET A 232 2.24 4.70 -8.10
CA MET A 232 1.60 4.78 -6.77
C MET A 232 2.44 5.61 -5.81
N CYS A 233 3.76 5.40 -5.75
CA CYS A 233 4.68 6.22 -4.95
C CYS A 233 4.52 7.71 -5.26
N SER A 234 4.44 8.06 -6.53
CA SER A 234 4.30 9.45 -6.99
C SER A 234 2.98 10.09 -6.56
N ILE A 235 1.83 9.44 -6.79
CA ILE A 235 0.53 10.04 -6.47
C ILE A 235 0.31 10.19 -4.96
N TYR A 236 0.82 9.27 -4.15
CA TYR A 236 0.77 9.35 -2.69
C TYR A 236 1.69 10.44 -2.13
N SER A 237 2.83 10.67 -2.77
CA SER A 237 3.76 11.75 -2.42
C SER A 237 3.29 13.12 -2.89
N TYR A 238 2.15 13.20 -3.56
CA TYR A 238 1.61 14.40 -4.20
C TYR A 238 2.57 15.05 -5.20
N TYR A 239 3.34 14.23 -5.90
CA TYR A 239 4.32 14.70 -6.86
C TYR A 239 3.67 15.36 -8.07
N SER A 240 4.35 16.39 -8.57
CA SER A 240 4.12 16.93 -9.91
C SER A 240 4.53 15.90 -10.96
N GLN A 241 4.20 16.20 -12.19
CA GLN A 241 4.60 15.34 -13.29
C GLN A 241 6.12 15.29 -13.49
N GLU A 242 6.80 16.41 -13.31
CA GLU A 242 8.27 16.50 -13.41
C GLU A 242 8.93 15.63 -12.32
N GLU A 243 8.39 15.64 -11.11
CA GLU A 243 8.87 14.78 -10.03
C GLU A 243 8.60 13.29 -10.30
N LEU A 244 7.47 12.93 -10.94
CA LEU A 244 7.23 11.55 -11.39
C LEU A 244 8.23 11.15 -12.48
N ASP A 245 8.49 12.03 -13.45
CA ASP A 245 9.45 11.75 -14.52
C ASP A 245 10.85 11.48 -13.95
N HIS A 246 11.30 12.29 -12.98
CA HIS A 246 12.55 12.05 -12.26
C HIS A 246 12.55 10.73 -11.48
N LEU A 247 11.46 10.43 -10.80
CA LEU A 247 11.33 9.18 -10.06
C LEU A 247 11.39 7.96 -10.98
N LEU A 248 10.77 8.07 -12.16
CA LEU A 248 10.79 7.03 -13.19
C LEU A 248 12.21 6.83 -13.76
N GLU A 249 12.93 7.91 -14.08
CA GLU A 249 14.33 7.86 -14.53
C GLU A 249 15.22 7.23 -13.45
N GLU A 250 15.04 7.63 -12.20
CA GLU A 250 15.76 7.05 -11.04
C GLU A 250 15.49 5.55 -10.90
N TYR A 251 14.26 5.13 -11.10
CA TYR A 251 13.92 3.70 -11.07
C TYR A 251 14.50 2.95 -12.27
N LEU A 252 14.38 3.47 -13.49
CA LEU A 252 14.80 2.79 -14.72
C LEU A 252 16.33 2.79 -14.90
N GLN A 253 17.03 3.80 -14.35
CA GLN A 253 18.46 4.07 -14.59
C GLN A 253 18.81 4.35 -16.08
N HIS A 254 17.81 4.77 -16.85
CA HIS A 254 17.94 5.26 -18.21
C HIS A 254 16.78 6.20 -18.56
N ALA A 255 16.91 6.95 -19.63
CA ALA A 255 15.82 7.82 -20.12
C ALA A 255 14.60 6.96 -20.52
N PRO A 256 13.39 7.25 -19.99
CA PRO A 256 12.20 6.48 -20.27
C PRO A 256 11.82 6.51 -21.77
N SER A 257 11.45 5.37 -22.31
CA SER A 257 10.80 5.26 -23.61
C SER A 257 9.37 5.80 -23.56
N ASP A 258 8.76 6.06 -24.71
CA ASP A 258 7.36 6.47 -24.82
C ASP A 258 6.41 5.41 -24.22
N GLU A 259 6.74 4.12 -24.33
CA GLU A 259 5.96 3.04 -23.74
C GLU A 259 6.05 3.07 -22.22
N GLU A 260 7.24 3.19 -21.64
CA GLU A 260 7.42 3.27 -20.20
C GLU A 260 6.74 4.51 -19.59
N ARG A 261 6.83 5.66 -20.28
CA ARG A 261 6.10 6.87 -19.89
C ARG A 261 4.58 6.67 -19.96
N PHE A 262 4.09 6.09 -21.06
CA PHE A 262 2.68 5.77 -21.21
C PHE A 262 2.18 4.88 -20.08
N VAL A 263 2.88 3.78 -19.80
CA VAL A 263 2.49 2.80 -18.76
C VAL A 263 2.48 3.45 -17.39
N THR A 264 3.52 4.21 -17.03
CA THR A 264 3.62 4.90 -15.74
C THR A 264 2.52 5.93 -15.57
N TYR A 265 2.27 6.76 -16.58
CA TYR A 265 1.19 7.75 -16.51
C TYR A 265 -0.20 7.11 -16.50
N ALA A 266 -0.38 6.01 -17.21
CA ALA A 266 -1.64 5.26 -17.18
C ALA A 266 -1.89 4.69 -15.77
N TYR A 267 -0.88 4.11 -15.11
CA TYR A 267 -1.01 3.67 -13.72
C TYR A 267 -1.20 4.83 -12.75
N ALA A 268 -0.59 5.99 -12.95
CA ALA A 268 -0.83 7.17 -12.13
C ALA A 268 -2.29 7.68 -12.27
N ALA A 269 -2.83 7.67 -13.51
CA ALA A 269 -4.23 8.00 -13.74
C ALA A 269 -5.17 6.98 -13.09
N LEU A 270 -4.94 5.69 -13.32
CA LEU A 270 -5.76 4.61 -12.81
C LEU A 270 -5.67 4.47 -11.29
N GLY A 271 -4.48 4.65 -10.71
CA GLY A 271 -4.26 4.70 -9.28
C GLY A 271 -5.00 5.86 -8.62
N GLY A 272 -4.90 7.06 -9.19
CA GLY A 272 -5.66 8.21 -8.72
C GLY A 272 -7.17 7.97 -8.76
N PHE A 273 -7.67 7.34 -9.83
CA PHE A 273 -9.09 6.98 -9.94
C PHE A 273 -9.51 5.93 -8.91
N LEU A 274 -8.71 4.88 -8.75
CA LEU A 274 -8.93 3.80 -7.78
C LEU A 274 -9.03 4.35 -6.35
N TRP A 275 -8.05 5.17 -5.95
CA TRP A 275 -7.99 5.70 -4.60
C TRP A 275 -9.03 6.79 -4.33
N ALA A 276 -9.49 7.50 -5.36
CA ALA A 276 -10.66 8.36 -5.23
C ALA A 276 -11.93 7.56 -4.92
N LEU A 277 -12.16 6.44 -5.59
CA LEU A 277 -13.28 5.53 -5.30
C LEU A 277 -13.19 4.92 -3.91
N TRP A 278 -11.99 4.48 -3.51
CA TRP A 278 -11.73 3.99 -2.16
C TRP A 278 -12.07 5.05 -1.10
N ALA A 279 -11.66 6.30 -1.32
CA ALA A 279 -11.97 7.39 -0.40
C ALA A 279 -13.47 7.70 -0.34
N VAL A 280 -14.19 7.64 -1.46
CA VAL A 280 -15.66 7.73 -1.50
C VAL A 280 -16.28 6.62 -0.66
N PHE A 281 -15.84 5.37 -0.87
CA PHE A 281 -16.30 4.24 -0.05
C PHE A 281 -16.05 4.48 1.44
N LYS A 282 -14.87 4.93 1.82
CA LYS A 282 -14.55 5.24 3.24
C LYS A 282 -15.36 6.40 3.81
N SER A 283 -15.74 7.37 2.97
CA SER A 283 -16.64 8.45 3.38
C SER A 283 -18.06 7.93 3.68
N MET A 284 -18.52 6.90 2.97
CA MET A 284 -19.78 6.20 3.29
C MET A 284 -19.72 5.51 4.66
N GLU A 285 -18.52 5.10 5.11
CA GLU A 285 -18.28 4.57 6.46
C GLU A 285 -18.10 5.66 7.53
N GLY A 286 -18.32 6.94 7.18
CA GLY A 286 -18.18 8.08 8.08
C GLY A 286 -16.76 8.57 8.30
N ARG A 287 -15.80 8.20 7.42
CA ARG A 287 -14.42 8.68 7.46
C ARG A 287 -14.21 9.74 6.39
N GLU A 288 -13.93 10.97 6.80
CA GLU A 288 -13.63 12.07 5.88
C GLU A 288 -12.13 12.16 5.59
N PHE A 289 -11.79 12.35 4.31
CA PHE A 289 -10.42 12.46 3.82
C PHE A 289 -10.05 13.86 3.33
N GLY A 290 -10.89 14.87 3.59
CA GLY A 290 -10.65 16.25 3.16
C GLY A 290 -10.40 16.33 1.65
N ASP A 291 -9.31 16.99 1.27
CA ASP A 291 -8.95 17.20 -0.14
C ASP A 291 -8.41 15.95 -0.85
N TYR A 292 -8.10 14.86 -0.14
CA TYR A 292 -7.49 13.66 -0.71
C TYR A 292 -8.30 13.10 -1.89
N THR A 293 -9.61 12.93 -1.73
CA THR A 293 -10.50 12.40 -2.77
C THR A 293 -10.42 13.22 -4.04
N ILE A 294 -10.44 14.55 -3.90
CA ILE A 294 -10.37 15.50 -5.03
C ILE A 294 -8.99 15.43 -5.70
N VAL A 295 -7.93 15.37 -4.91
CA VAL A 295 -6.55 15.30 -5.43
C VAL A 295 -6.34 14.01 -6.22
N MET A 296 -6.77 12.86 -5.67
CA MET A 296 -6.68 11.58 -6.37
C MET A 296 -7.48 11.59 -7.66
N TYR A 297 -8.68 12.11 -7.65
CA TYR A 297 -9.50 12.25 -8.86
C TYR A 297 -8.90 13.21 -9.90
N ARG A 298 -8.18 14.26 -9.46
CA ARG A 298 -7.43 15.14 -10.35
C ARG A 298 -6.26 14.43 -11.03
N TYR A 299 -5.55 13.53 -10.35
CA TYR A 299 -4.52 12.70 -10.97
C TYR A 299 -5.08 11.89 -12.14
N ALA A 300 -6.23 11.23 -11.96
CA ALA A 300 -6.89 10.51 -13.05
C ALA A 300 -7.10 11.38 -14.30
N LYS A 301 -7.58 12.61 -14.11
CA LYS A 301 -7.85 13.54 -15.21
C LYS A 301 -6.59 14.13 -15.82
N ASN A 302 -5.62 14.49 -15.02
CA ASN A 302 -4.43 15.20 -15.46
C ASN A 302 -3.48 14.27 -16.23
N TYR A 303 -3.23 13.05 -15.73
CA TYR A 303 -2.39 12.09 -16.43
C TYR A 303 -3.04 11.57 -17.72
N TYR A 304 -4.36 11.39 -17.75
CA TYR A 304 -5.03 11.11 -19.02
C TYR A 304 -4.82 12.23 -20.05
N ARG A 305 -5.00 13.50 -19.65
CA ARG A 305 -4.75 14.64 -20.54
C ARG A 305 -3.31 14.69 -21.02
N LYS A 306 -2.37 14.39 -20.14
CA LYS A 306 -0.94 14.36 -20.47
C LYS A 306 -0.62 13.29 -21.51
N ILE A 307 -1.10 12.08 -21.32
CA ILE A 307 -0.96 10.97 -22.27
C ILE A 307 -1.49 11.38 -23.67
N VAL A 308 -2.65 12.02 -23.71
CA VAL A 308 -3.27 12.49 -24.98
C VAL A 308 -2.45 13.62 -25.60
N SER A 309 -2.03 14.61 -24.80
CA SER A 309 -1.31 15.79 -25.30
C SER A 309 0.09 15.45 -25.85
N GLU A 310 0.74 14.43 -25.31
CA GLU A 310 2.03 13.93 -25.76
C GLU A 310 1.91 12.86 -26.87
N GLY A 311 0.69 12.49 -27.25
CA GLY A 311 0.45 11.50 -28.30
C GLY A 311 0.79 10.06 -27.91
N LEU A 312 1.04 9.78 -26.62
CA LEU A 312 1.49 8.47 -26.13
C LEU A 312 0.48 7.34 -26.38
N LEU A 313 -0.81 7.62 -26.48
CA LEU A 313 -1.83 6.62 -26.87
C LEU A 313 -1.58 6.06 -28.29
N LYS A 314 -0.96 6.85 -29.18
CA LYS A 314 -0.73 6.47 -30.58
C LYS A 314 0.65 5.89 -30.81
N SER A 315 1.69 6.41 -30.15
CA SER A 315 3.10 6.01 -30.34
C SER A 315 3.31 4.52 -30.04
N VAL A 316 2.67 4.02 -29.01
CA VAL A 316 2.73 2.60 -28.58
C VAL A 316 2.08 1.64 -29.59
N SER A 317 1.27 2.14 -30.55
CA SER A 317 0.62 1.30 -31.58
C SER A 317 1.56 0.87 -32.72
N TYR A 318 2.69 1.54 -32.94
CA TYR A 318 3.56 1.31 -34.11
C TYR A 318 4.76 0.38 -33.85
N THR A 319 5.07 0.05 -32.59
CA THR A 319 6.24 -0.78 -32.25
C THR A 319 6.08 -2.27 -32.59
N HIS A 320 4.86 -2.74 -32.89
CA HIS A 320 4.60 -4.15 -33.22
C HIS A 320 4.45 -4.45 -34.74
N LEU A 321 4.68 -3.47 -35.62
CA LEU A 321 4.53 -3.66 -37.06
C LEU A 321 5.85 -3.63 -37.86
N THR A 322 7.01 -3.83 -37.26
CA THR A 322 8.23 -4.12 -38.02
C THR A 322 8.25 -5.63 -38.29
N LEU A 323 7.67 -5.99 -39.44
CA LEU A 323 7.89 -7.31 -40.03
C LEU A 323 9.39 -7.48 -40.30
N PRO A 324 9.98 -8.63 -40.03
CA PRO A 324 11.34 -8.93 -40.45
C PRO A 324 11.36 -9.01 -41.98
N THR A 325 12.20 -8.23 -42.60
CA THR A 325 12.58 -8.38 -44.01
C THR A 325 13.51 -9.56 -44.21
#